data_a5d560fd698c27ce0c40724f92c287dd
#
_entry.id   a5d560fd698c27ce0c40724f92c287dd
#
_cell.length_a   1.000
_cell.length_b   1.000
_cell.length_c   1.000
_cell.angle_alpha   90.00
_cell.angle_beta   90.00
_cell.angle_gamma   90.00
#
_symmetry.space_group_name_H-M   'P 1'
#
loop_
_entity.id
_entity.type
_entity.pdbx_description
1 polymer ?
#
loop_
_entity_poly.entity_id
_entity_poly.type
_entity_poly.pdbx_seq_one_letter_code
_entity_poly.pdbx_strand_id
1 'polypeptide(L)'
;MAELKGTFYGVSVGPGDPELLTLQAVRLIRQCPVLAAPRTSSGRMLALDIARRALGEELDGKTILPLQFAMSRDRDVLRASHEAAAAAVRPFLDAGQDVAMLNLGDVSVYATFGYLQRLLEAEGYPTAMAAGVPSFCAAAARLNRPLTGGMDAPLTIAPGGWDDRVLDTPGTKVLMKNGTQLPALFEKLAASGKLAGSALVCSCGLPDEAVYPDLSLDRPEGPAGYFATVLVKE
;
A
#
# COMPACT_ATOMS: atom_id res chain seq x y z
N MET A 1 8.30 -38.74 -0.49
CA MET A 1 8.70 -37.52 0.26
C MET A 1 7.78 -36.42 -0.29
N ALA A 2 7.06 -35.70 0.56
CA ALA A 2 6.30 -34.55 0.08
C ALA A 2 7.30 -33.57 -0.55
N GLU A 3 7.08 -33.15 -1.79
CA GLU A 3 7.88 -32.08 -2.41
C GLU A 3 7.78 -30.83 -1.54
N LEU A 4 8.94 -30.26 -1.19
CA LEU A 4 8.99 -29.02 -0.42
C LEU A 4 8.44 -27.90 -1.30
N LYS A 5 7.25 -27.39 -0.98
CA LYS A 5 6.66 -26.23 -1.64
C LYS A 5 7.45 -24.98 -1.28
N GLY A 6 7.61 -24.07 -2.21
CA GLY A 6 8.14 -22.73 -1.96
C GLY A 6 7.20 -21.91 -1.07
N THR A 7 7.72 -20.83 -0.48
CA THR A 7 6.99 -19.90 0.37
C THR A 7 6.54 -18.66 -0.40
N PHE A 8 5.30 -18.24 -0.20
CA PHE A 8 4.77 -16.99 -0.75
C PHE A 8 4.91 -15.86 0.27
N TYR A 9 5.84 -14.95 0.02
CA TYR A 9 6.12 -13.81 0.87
C TYR A 9 5.39 -12.55 0.39
N GLY A 10 4.64 -11.90 1.28
CA GLY A 10 4.21 -10.52 1.09
C GLY A 10 5.31 -9.58 1.57
N VAL A 11 5.93 -8.84 0.67
CA VAL A 11 7.07 -7.98 0.99
C VAL A 11 6.71 -6.52 0.81
N SER A 12 6.77 -5.77 1.90
CA SER A 12 6.50 -4.33 1.90
C SER A 12 7.69 -3.55 1.34
N VAL A 13 7.45 -2.64 0.39
CA VAL A 13 8.52 -1.80 -0.19
C VAL A 13 8.44 -0.33 0.25
N GLY A 14 7.63 -0.03 1.26
CA GLY A 14 7.38 1.36 1.66
C GLY A 14 6.50 2.12 0.67
N PRO A 15 6.16 3.38 0.95
CA PRO A 15 5.19 4.15 0.17
C PRO A 15 5.75 4.78 -1.12
N GLY A 16 7.07 4.91 -1.27
CA GLY A 16 7.66 5.56 -2.43
C GLY A 16 9.16 5.79 -2.35
N ASP A 17 9.66 6.21 -1.20
CA ASP A 17 11.08 6.41 -0.98
C ASP A 17 11.79 5.05 -0.78
N PRO A 18 12.82 4.72 -1.60
CA PRO A 18 13.57 3.47 -1.47
C PRO A 18 14.30 3.33 -0.12
N GLU A 19 14.63 4.41 0.58
CA GLU A 19 15.24 4.35 1.91
C GLU A 19 14.27 3.85 2.99
N LEU A 20 12.97 3.77 2.70
CA LEU A 20 11.95 3.23 3.59
C LEU A 20 11.75 1.71 3.44
N LEU A 21 12.58 1.01 2.65
CA LEU A 21 12.63 -0.45 2.68
C LEU A 21 13.22 -0.92 4.01
N THR A 22 12.57 -1.90 4.63
CA THR A 22 13.16 -2.54 5.81
C THR A 22 14.29 -3.49 5.42
N LEU A 23 15.24 -3.71 6.31
CA LEU A 23 16.31 -4.71 6.10
C LEU A 23 15.74 -6.11 5.85
N GLN A 24 14.58 -6.45 6.45
CA GLN A 24 13.88 -7.69 6.19
C GLN A 24 13.37 -7.78 4.75
N ALA A 25 12.76 -6.69 4.25
CA ALA A 25 12.30 -6.62 2.86
C ALA A 25 13.46 -6.79 1.88
N VAL A 26 14.55 -6.07 2.09
CA VAL A 26 15.77 -6.17 1.27
C VAL A 26 16.30 -7.61 1.25
N ARG A 27 16.41 -8.26 2.41
CA ARG A 27 16.86 -9.64 2.50
C ARG A 27 15.97 -10.61 1.71
N LEU A 28 14.65 -10.51 1.86
CA LEU A 28 13.71 -11.38 1.14
C LEU A 28 13.71 -11.12 -0.37
N ILE A 29 13.79 -9.86 -0.81
CA ILE A 29 13.93 -9.53 -2.23
C ILE A 29 15.20 -10.16 -2.82
N ARG A 30 16.30 -10.14 -2.08
CA ARG A 30 17.56 -10.81 -2.50
C ARG A 30 17.44 -12.32 -2.56
N GLN A 31 16.79 -12.93 -1.58
CA GLN A 31 16.69 -14.40 -1.45
C GLN A 31 15.72 -15.03 -2.45
N CYS A 32 14.55 -14.41 -2.69
CA CYS A 32 13.55 -15.00 -3.56
C CYS A 32 13.97 -14.92 -5.05
N PRO A 33 13.94 -16.03 -5.79
CA PRO A 33 14.26 -16.03 -7.22
C PRO A 33 13.16 -15.37 -8.07
N VAL A 34 11.93 -15.30 -7.54
CA VAL A 34 10.76 -14.75 -8.23
C VAL A 34 10.23 -13.53 -7.48
N LEU A 35 10.11 -12.41 -8.19
CA LEU A 35 9.50 -11.18 -7.68
C LEU A 35 8.17 -10.95 -8.39
N ALA A 36 7.08 -11.12 -7.69
CA ALA A 36 5.74 -10.79 -8.16
C ALA A 36 5.40 -9.33 -7.81
N ALA A 37 4.78 -8.59 -8.72
CA ALA A 37 4.37 -7.22 -8.45
C ALA A 37 3.06 -6.87 -9.15
N PRO A 38 2.16 -6.11 -8.49
CA PRO A 38 0.97 -5.56 -9.12
C PRO A 38 1.35 -4.68 -10.31
N ARG A 39 0.70 -4.94 -11.45
CA ARG A 39 0.86 -4.18 -12.69
C ARG A 39 -0.41 -3.40 -13.01
N THR A 40 -0.27 -2.10 -13.21
CA THR A 40 -1.37 -1.23 -13.65
C THR A 40 -1.77 -1.52 -15.09
N SER A 41 -2.94 -1.02 -15.52
CA SER A 41 -3.37 -1.10 -16.93
C SER A 41 -2.40 -0.41 -17.91
N SER A 42 -1.65 0.62 -17.43
CA SER A 42 -0.59 1.27 -18.20
C SER A 42 0.72 0.47 -18.26
N GLY A 43 0.78 -0.71 -17.61
CA GLY A 43 1.96 -1.57 -17.60
C GLY A 43 2.95 -1.28 -16.46
N ARG A 44 2.76 -0.23 -15.67
CA ARG A 44 3.67 0.16 -14.59
C ARG A 44 3.55 -0.79 -13.39
N MET A 45 4.70 -1.13 -12.77
CA MET A 45 4.81 -1.93 -11.56
C MET A 45 5.52 -1.11 -10.47
N LEU A 46 4.79 -0.17 -9.84
CA LEU A 46 5.36 0.82 -8.92
C LEU A 46 6.14 0.20 -7.76
N ALA A 47 5.65 -0.89 -7.16
CA ALA A 47 6.38 -1.57 -6.08
C ALA A 47 7.73 -2.16 -6.56
N LEU A 48 7.79 -2.65 -7.80
CA LEU A 48 9.03 -3.09 -8.42
C LEU A 48 9.95 -1.92 -8.74
N ASP A 49 9.41 -0.80 -9.19
CA ASP A 49 10.20 0.42 -9.47
C ASP A 49 10.90 0.93 -8.21
N ILE A 50 10.22 0.90 -7.05
CA ILE A 50 10.82 1.27 -5.77
C ILE A 50 11.94 0.28 -5.38
N ALA A 51 11.70 -1.03 -5.50
CA ALA A 51 12.72 -2.04 -5.23
C ALA A 51 13.95 -1.88 -6.16
N ARG A 52 13.74 -1.56 -7.45
CA ARG A 52 14.83 -1.30 -8.40
C ARG A 52 15.64 -0.05 -8.03
N ARG A 53 14.98 1.01 -7.56
CA ARG A 53 15.68 2.21 -7.09
C ARG A 53 16.54 1.94 -5.85
N ALA A 54 16.13 1.00 -4.99
CA ALA A 54 16.87 0.63 -3.79
C ALA A 54 18.02 -0.33 -4.05
N LEU A 55 17.84 -1.31 -4.94
CA LEU A 55 18.73 -2.48 -5.07
C LEU A 55 19.43 -2.59 -6.43
N GLY A 56 18.99 -1.80 -7.43
CA GLY A 56 19.65 -1.73 -8.73
C GLY A 56 19.84 -3.09 -9.40
N GLU A 57 21.09 -3.37 -9.76
CA GLU A 57 21.52 -4.59 -10.46
C GLU A 57 21.33 -5.88 -9.65
N GLU A 58 21.10 -5.79 -8.33
CA GLU A 58 20.82 -6.99 -7.51
C GLU A 58 19.50 -7.68 -7.90
N LEU A 59 18.66 -7.04 -8.67
CA LEU A 59 17.44 -7.62 -9.23
C LEU A 59 17.64 -8.29 -10.59
N ASP A 60 18.83 -8.17 -11.18
CA ASP A 60 19.14 -8.79 -12.47
C ASP A 60 19.14 -10.31 -12.34
N GLY A 61 18.63 -10.98 -13.36
CA GLY A 61 18.48 -12.43 -13.36
C GLY A 61 17.31 -12.99 -12.56
N LYS A 62 16.55 -12.15 -11.80
CA LYS A 62 15.32 -12.59 -11.14
C LYS A 62 14.16 -12.69 -12.11
N THR A 63 13.30 -13.67 -11.89
CA THR A 63 12.04 -13.78 -12.63
C THR A 63 11.08 -12.71 -12.13
N ILE A 64 10.65 -11.80 -13.02
CA ILE A 64 9.64 -10.79 -12.71
C ILE A 64 8.27 -11.30 -13.15
N LEU A 65 7.35 -11.47 -12.19
CA LEU A 65 5.99 -11.94 -12.41
C LEU A 65 5.00 -10.79 -12.26
N PRO A 66 4.50 -10.21 -13.37
CA PRO A 66 3.47 -9.17 -13.28
C PRO A 66 2.13 -9.78 -12.90
N LEU A 67 1.50 -9.23 -11.85
CA LEU A 67 0.16 -9.61 -11.41
C LEU A 67 -0.84 -8.52 -11.74
N GLN A 68 -1.94 -8.89 -12.41
CA GLN A 68 -3.02 -7.96 -12.73
C GLN A 68 -4.18 -8.14 -11.75
N PHE A 69 -4.71 -7.01 -11.27
CA PHE A 69 -5.85 -6.99 -10.37
C PHE A 69 -6.95 -6.11 -10.96
N ALA A 70 -8.17 -6.63 -10.95
CA ALA A 70 -9.33 -5.87 -11.42
C ALA A 70 -9.64 -4.73 -10.43
N MET A 71 -9.88 -3.54 -10.97
CA MET A 71 -10.41 -2.39 -10.22
C MET A 71 -11.93 -2.37 -10.40
N SER A 72 -12.67 -3.21 -9.67
CA SER A 72 -14.12 -3.38 -9.77
C SER A 72 -14.78 -3.32 -8.40
N ARG A 73 -16.09 -3.01 -8.37
CA ARG A 73 -16.95 -3.20 -7.19
C ARG A 73 -17.69 -4.55 -7.23
N ASP A 74 -17.66 -5.23 -8.38
CA ASP A 74 -18.23 -6.55 -8.56
C ASP A 74 -17.35 -7.59 -7.87
N ARG A 75 -17.94 -8.31 -6.91
CA ARG A 75 -17.22 -9.30 -6.08
C ARG A 75 -16.78 -10.53 -6.89
N ASP A 76 -17.51 -10.91 -7.92
CA ASP A 76 -17.16 -12.06 -8.75
C ASP A 76 -15.99 -11.74 -9.67
N VAL A 77 -15.98 -10.52 -10.23
CA VAL A 77 -14.84 -10.00 -11.01
C VAL A 77 -13.57 -9.90 -10.15
N LEU A 78 -13.71 -9.41 -8.92
CA LEU A 78 -12.57 -9.35 -7.98
C LEU A 78 -12.07 -10.74 -7.63
N ARG A 79 -12.96 -11.67 -7.30
CA ARG A 79 -12.60 -13.06 -6.97
C ARG A 79 -11.88 -13.74 -8.13
N ALA A 80 -12.41 -13.65 -9.34
CA ALA A 80 -11.77 -14.21 -10.54
C ALA A 80 -10.39 -13.63 -10.79
N SER A 81 -10.21 -12.32 -10.56
CA SER A 81 -8.91 -11.65 -10.68
C SER A 81 -7.89 -12.14 -9.65
N HIS A 82 -8.32 -12.34 -8.38
CA HIS A 82 -7.44 -12.87 -7.33
C HIS A 82 -7.06 -14.33 -7.61
N GLU A 83 -8.00 -15.17 -8.08
CA GLU A 83 -7.72 -16.54 -8.49
C GLU A 83 -6.73 -16.61 -9.65
N ALA A 84 -6.89 -15.77 -10.66
CA ALA A 84 -5.96 -15.71 -11.78
C ALA A 84 -4.55 -15.32 -11.34
N ALA A 85 -4.43 -14.36 -10.40
CA ALA A 85 -3.15 -13.96 -9.83
C ALA A 85 -2.52 -15.08 -8.99
N ALA A 86 -3.30 -15.81 -8.17
CA ALA A 86 -2.83 -16.97 -7.43
C ALA A 86 -2.38 -18.09 -8.36
N ALA A 87 -3.16 -18.36 -9.44
CA ALA A 87 -2.81 -19.35 -10.46
C ALA A 87 -1.46 -19.04 -11.14
N ALA A 88 -1.11 -17.78 -11.33
CA ALA A 88 0.18 -17.39 -11.89
C ALA A 88 1.37 -17.64 -10.94
N VAL A 89 1.12 -17.65 -9.63
CA VAL A 89 2.15 -17.88 -8.59
C VAL A 89 2.39 -19.38 -8.35
N ARG A 90 1.35 -20.21 -8.39
CA ARG A 90 1.40 -21.65 -8.05
C ARG A 90 2.54 -22.43 -8.70
N PRO A 91 2.81 -22.32 -10.04
CA PRO A 91 3.85 -23.11 -10.67
C PRO A 91 5.26 -22.92 -10.05
N PHE A 92 5.55 -21.71 -9.57
CA PHE A 92 6.81 -21.42 -8.91
C PHE A 92 6.87 -22.07 -7.52
N LEU A 93 5.79 -21.95 -6.75
CA LEU A 93 5.69 -22.56 -5.43
C LEU A 93 5.74 -24.09 -5.50
N ASP A 94 5.10 -24.70 -6.49
CA ASP A 94 5.12 -26.15 -6.73
C ASP A 94 6.53 -26.63 -7.11
N ALA A 95 7.31 -25.79 -7.82
CA ALA A 95 8.69 -26.04 -8.12
C ALA A 95 9.65 -25.80 -6.92
N GLY A 96 9.13 -25.54 -5.71
CA GLY A 96 9.91 -25.26 -4.51
C GLY A 96 10.58 -23.88 -4.51
N GLN A 97 10.17 -22.97 -5.40
CA GLN A 97 10.74 -21.63 -5.48
C GLN A 97 9.96 -20.67 -4.59
N ASP A 98 10.68 -19.89 -3.79
CA ASP A 98 10.11 -18.80 -3.01
C ASP A 98 9.71 -17.64 -3.93
N VAL A 99 8.53 -17.04 -3.68
CA VAL A 99 7.99 -15.90 -4.41
C VAL A 99 7.80 -14.73 -3.47
N ALA A 100 8.48 -13.60 -3.74
CA ALA A 100 8.23 -12.35 -3.04
C ALA A 100 7.24 -11.47 -3.81
N MET A 101 6.02 -11.32 -3.32
CA MET A 101 5.06 -10.34 -3.85
C MET A 101 5.35 -8.98 -3.22
N LEU A 102 5.79 -8.04 -4.05
CA LEU A 102 6.11 -6.67 -3.64
C LEU A 102 4.82 -5.86 -3.46
N ASN A 103 4.70 -5.19 -2.31
CA ASN A 103 3.50 -4.40 -1.95
C ASN A 103 3.90 -2.98 -1.57
N LEU A 104 3.20 -2.01 -2.13
CA LEU A 104 3.39 -0.60 -1.78
C LEU A 104 2.93 -0.32 -0.33
N GLY A 105 3.69 0.44 0.41
CA GLY A 105 3.44 0.71 1.83
C GLY A 105 3.75 -0.49 2.72
N ASP A 106 2.83 -0.83 3.61
CA ASP A 106 2.86 -2.02 4.46
C ASP A 106 1.88 -3.08 3.97
N VAL A 107 2.33 -4.32 3.89
CA VAL A 107 1.57 -5.46 3.34
C VAL A 107 0.34 -5.84 4.16
N SER A 108 0.28 -5.45 5.44
CA SER A 108 -0.88 -5.72 6.32
C SER A 108 -1.97 -4.65 6.22
N VAL A 109 -1.67 -3.49 5.57
CA VAL A 109 -2.60 -2.35 5.51
C VAL A 109 -3.21 -2.21 4.12
N TYR A 110 -4.45 -2.65 3.96
CA TYR A 110 -5.24 -2.56 2.71
C TYR A 110 -4.50 -3.03 1.45
N ALA A 111 -3.64 -4.03 1.59
CA ALA A 111 -2.86 -4.63 0.50
C ALA A 111 -3.59 -5.80 -0.16
N THR A 112 -3.36 -5.98 -1.45
CA THR A 112 -3.96 -7.07 -2.23
C THR A 112 -3.38 -8.44 -1.85
N PHE A 113 -2.17 -8.48 -1.27
CA PHE A 113 -1.51 -9.72 -0.83
C PHE A 113 -2.41 -10.62 0.01
N GLY A 114 -3.14 -10.06 0.98
CA GLY A 114 -3.99 -10.84 1.88
C GLY A 114 -5.11 -11.64 1.20
N TYR A 115 -5.51 -11.29 -0.03
CA TYR A 115 -6.45 -12.11 -0.80
C TYR A 115 -5.76 -13.36 -1.37
N LEU A 116 -4.58 -13.20 -1.96
CA LEU A 116 -3.78 -14.31 -2.49
C LEU A 116 -3.28 -15.22 -1.37
N GLN A 117 -2.85 -14.63 -0.25
CA GLN A 117 -2.44 -15.36 0.94
C GLN A 117 -3.50 -16.39 1.36
N ARG A 118 -4.74 -15.94 1.56
CA ARG A 118 -5.84 -16.86 1.97
C ARG A 118 -6.11 -17.97 0.96
N LEU A 119 -6.01 -17.70 -0.34
CA LEU A 119 -6.19 -18.70 -1.38
C LEU A 119 -5.08 -19.75 -1.32
N LEU A 120 -3.83 -19.30 -1.27
CA LEU A 120 -2.66 -20.20 -1.25
C LEU A 120 -2.55 -20.99 0.06
N GLU A 121 -2.85 -20.37 1.21
CA GLU A 121 -2.92 -21.09 2.51
C GLU A 121 -3.96 -22.18 2.53
N ALA A 122 -5.14 -21.94 1.94
CA ALA A 122 -6.19 -22.96 1.82
C ALA A 122 -5.75 -24.18 0.98
N GLU A 123 -4.74 -24.02 0.11
CA GLU A 123 -4.14 -25.06 -0.71
C GLU A 123 -2.85 -25.66 -0.09
N GLY A 124 -2.51 -25.23 1.13
CA GLY A 124 -1.37 -25.73 1.89
C GLY A 124 -0.01 -25.18 1.45
N TYR A 125 0.05 -24.00 0.84
CA TYR A 125 1.30 -23.30 0.62
C TYR A 125 1.70 -22.50 1.86
N PRO A 126 2.99 -22.52 2.26
CA PRO A 126 3.50 -21.67 3.32
C PRO A 126 3.48 -20.19 2.88
N THR A 127 3.07 -19.32 3.78
CA THR A 127 3.04 -17.86 3.52
C THR A 127 3.68 -17.10 4.68
N ALA A 128 4.22 -15.90 4.40
CA ALA A 128 4.73 -15.00 5.42
C ALA A 128 4.65 -13.53 4.96
N MET A 129 4.70 -12.61 5.93
CA MET A 129 4.72 -11.17 5.67
C MET A 129 6.02 -10.53 6.19
N ALA A 130 6.57 -9.61 5.41
CA ALA A 130 7.59 -8.69 5.86
C ALA A 130 6.97 -7.29 6.01
N ALA A 131 6.96 -6.81 7.24
CA ALA A 131 6.42 -5.49 7.57
C ALA A 131 7.17 -4.36 6.86
N GLY A 132 6.51 -3.23 6.68
CA GLY A 132 7.07 -2.05 6.04
C GLY A 132 6.59 -0.75 6.66
N VAL A 133 6.88 0.36 6.00
CA VAL A 133 6.42 1.68 6.39
C VAL A 133 5.11 2.00 5.66
N PRO A 134 3.97 2.09 6.35
CA PRO A 134 2.72 2.47 5.73
C PRO A 134 2.73 3.95 5.31
N SER A 135 1.98 4.30 4.26
CA SER A 135 1.98 5.65 3.68
C SER A 135 1.66 6.76 4.67
N PHE A 136 0.78 6.50 5.64
CA PHE A 136 0.41 7.51 6.64
C PHE A 136 1.52 7.78 7.66
N CYS A 137 2.36 6.80 7.99
CA CYS A 137 3.54 7.02 8.83
C CYS A 137 4.59 7.86 8.08
N ALA A 138 4.83 7.56 6.80
CA ALA A 138 5.72 8.37 5.98
C ALA A 138 5.18 9.79 5.76
N ALA A 139 3.86 9.94 5.51
CA ALA A 139 3.22 11.25 5.40
C ALA A 139 3.35 12.08 6.68
N ALA A 140 3.17 11.47 7.85
CA ALA A 140 3.37 12.14 9.14
C ALA A 140 4.82 12.61 9.33
N ALA A 141 5.79 11.76 9.00
CA ALA A 141 7.21 12.13 9.03
C ALA A 141 7.53 13.27 8.04
N ARG A 142 6.95 13.21 6.82
CA ARG A 142 7.13 14.25 5.80
C ARG A 142 6.57 15.60 6.24
N LEU A 143 5.46 15.59 6.97
CA LEU A 143 4.85 16.77 7.58
C LEU A 143 5.54 17.22 8.88
N ASN A 144 6.50 16.44 9.38
CA ASN A 144 7.12 16.61 10.71
C ASN A 144 6.05 16.74 11.81
N ARG A 145 5.04 15.87 11.80
CA ARG A 145 3.92 15.87 12.74
C ARG A 145 3.66 14.46 13.28
N PRO A 146 3.52 14.29 14.62
CA PRO A 146 3.09 13.01 15.17
C PRO A 146 1.65 12.70 14.74
N LEU A 147 1.35 11.43 14.53
CA LEU A 147 -0.02 10.95 14.22
C LEU A 147 -0.93 11.04 15.45
N THR A 148 -0.38 10.86 16.65
CA THR A 148 -1.15 10.90 17.90
C THR A 148 -0.78 12.15 18.71
N GLY A 149 -1.78 12.82 19.29
CA GLY A 149 -1.58 14.00 20.12
C GLY A 149 -1.06 13.69 21.54
N GLY A 150 -1.10 12.40 21.94
CA GLY A 150 -0.67 11.90 23.24
C GLY A 150 -0.71 10.38 23.27
N MET A 151 -0.36 9.78 24.42
CA MET A 151 -0.33 8.32 24.55
C MET A 151 -1.72 7.67 24.59
N ASP A 152 -2.74 8.43 24.94
CA ASP A 152 -4.14 8.03 25.08
C ASP A 152 -5.02 8.47 23.90
N ALA A 153 -4.48 9.24 22.96
CA ALA A 153 -5.22 9.71 21.79
C ALA A 153 -5.36 8.59 20.76
N PRO A 154 -6.59 8.20 20.37
CA PRO A 154 -6.81 7.16 19.39
C PRO A 154 -6.40 7.60 17.97
N LEU A 155 -6.09 6.61 17.13
CA LEU A 155 -5.81 6.77 15.71
C LEU A 155 -6.80 5.93 14.90
N THR A 156 -7.62 6.59 14.08
CA THR A 156 -8.55 5.92 13.18
C THR A 156 -8.01 5.94 11.76
N ILE A 157 -7.89 4.76 11.12
CA ILE A 157 -7.43 4.63 9.73
C ILE A 157 -8.60 4.16 8.87
N ALA A 158 -8.97 4.93 7.87
CA ALA A 158 -10.07 4.63 6.97
C ALA A 158 -9.62 4.64 5.49
N PRO A 159 -10.00 3.61 4.69
CA PRO A 159 -9.78 3.60 3.24
C PRO A 159 -10.80 4.50 2.53
N GLY A 160 -10.65 4.69 1.22
CA GLY A 160 -11.64 5.41 0.41
C GLY A 160 -13.05 4.80 0.53
N GLY A 161 -14.08 5.67 0.52
CA GLY A 161 -15.49 5.25 0.68
C GLY A 161 -15.91 5.01 2.12
N TRP A 162 -15.18 5.57 3.09
CA TRP A 162 -15.51 5.53 4.52
C TRP A 162 -16.85 6.24 4.84
N ASP A 163 -17.47 5.84 5.94
CA ASP A 163 -18.66 6.46 6.51
C ASP A 163 -18.31 7.82 7.15
N ASP A 164 -19.13 8.85 6.93
CA ASP A 164 -18.89 10.21 7.46
C ASP A 164 -18.75 10.24 8.99
N ARG A 165 -19.34 9.27 9.70
CA ARG A 165 -19.17 9.07 11.15
C ARG A 165 -17.71 8.87 11.58
N VAL A 166 -16.80 8.53 10.66
CA VAL A 166 -15.37 8.47 10.93
C VAL A 166 -14.83 9.83 11.40
N LEU A 167 -15.38 10.95 10.90
CA LEU A 167 -14.99 12.29 11.33
C LEU A 167 -15.36 12.61 12.78
N ASP A 168 -16.35 11.91 13.33
CA ASP A 168 -16.84 12.12 14.70
C ASP A 168 -16.09 11.26 15.72
N THR A 169 -15.24 10.33 15.27
CA THR A 169 -14.42 9.53 16.19
C THR A 169 -13.38 10.41 16.88
N PRO A 170 -13.00 10.12 18.14
CA PRO A 170 -11.96 10.88 18.83
C PRO A 170 -10.57 10.65 18.20
N GLY A 171 -9.67 11.60 18.42
CA GLY A 171 -8.27 11.54 17.98
C GLY A 171 -8.04 11.81 16.50
N THR A 172 -6.89 11.44 16.00
CA THR A 172 -6.48 11.67 14.60
C THR A 172 -7.14 10.67 13.66
N LYS A 173 -7.57 11.15 12.49
CA LYS A 173 -8.07 10.30 11.39
C LYS A 173 -7.09 10.32 10.23
N VAL A 174 -6.76 9.13 9.74
CA VAL A 174 -6.00 8.91 8.52
C VAL A 174 -6.99 8.47 7.43
N LEU A 175 -7.19 9.32 6.44
CA LEU A 175 -8.10 9.04 5.33
C LEU A 175 -7.25 8.69 4.10
N MET A 176 -7.29 7.43 3.68
CA MET A 176 -6.47 6.89 2.58
C MET A 176 -7.30 6.72 1.31
N LYS A 177 -6.64 6.73 0.15
CA LYS A 177 -7.24 6.41 -1.17
C LYS A 177 -8.40 7.34 -1.56
N ASN A 178 -8.37 8.60 -1.14
CA ASN A 178 -9.39 9.60 -1.45
C ASN A 178 -9.00 10.55 -2.61
N GLY A 179 -7.89 10.34 -3.29
CA GLY A 179 -7.34 11.30 -4.25
C GLY A 179 -8.29 11.71 -5.38
N THR A 180 -9.14 10.79 -5.85
CA THR A 180 -10.16 11.10 -6.87
C THR A 180 -11.37 11.88 -6.33
N GLN A 181 -11.55 11.94 -5.01
CA GLN A 181 -12.70 12.55 -4.33
C GLN A 181 -12.28 13.71 -3.42
N LEU A 182 -11.07 14.25 -3.58
CA LEU A 182 -10.55 15.32 -2.73
C LEU A 182 -11.46 16.55 -2.63
N PRO A 183 -12.04 17.07 -3.71
CA PRO A 183 -12.95 18.23 -3.60
C PRO A 183 -14.13 17.97 -2.66
N ALA A 184 -14.81 16.83 -2.82
CA ALA A 184 -15.92 16.46 -1.94
C ALA A 184 -15.47 16.20 -0.49
N LEU A 185 -14.26 15.66 -0.29
CA LEU A 185 -13.67 15.50 1.03
C LEU A 185 -13.39 16.84 1.69
N PHE A 186 -12.86 17.82 0.97
CA PHE A 186 -12.60 19.16 1.51
C PHE A 186 -13.90 19.88 1.93
N GLU A 187 -14.98 19.71 1.17
CA GLU A 187 -16.30 20.21 1.56
C GLU A 187 -16.80 19.60 2.86
N LYS A 188 -16.64 18.27 3.04
CA LYS A 188 -16.99 17.57 4.26
C LYS A 188 -16.15 18.03 5.46
N LEU A 189 -14.84 18.18 5.27
CA LEU A 189 -13.95 18.69 6.33
C LEU A 189 -14.28 20.14 6.70
N ALA A 190 -14.63 20.98 5.73
CA ALA A 190 -15.06 22.34 6.00
C ALA A 190 -16.38 22.37 6.77
N ALA A 191 -17.38 21.59 6.35
CA ALA A 191 -18.69 21.50 7.01
C ALA A 191 -18.59 20.98 8.46
N SER A 192 -17.63 20.10 8.75
CA SER A 192 -17.37 19.56 10.10
C SER A 192 -16.39 20.42 10.93
N GLY A 193 -15.93 21.58 10.40
CA GLY A 193 -14.96 22.46 11.07
C GLY A 193 -13.55 21.87 11.19
N LYS A 194 -13.24 20.81 10.45
CA LYS A 194 -11.97 20.05 10.56
C LYS A 194 -10.98 20.34 9.41
N LEU A 195 -11.26 21.32 8.55
CA LEU A 195 -10.36 21.65 7.43
C LEU A 195 -9.06 22.29 7.92
N ALA A 196 -9.16 23.20 8.88
CA ALA A 196 -7.99 23.82 9.52
C ALA A 196 -7.21 22.79 10.34
N GLY A 197 -5.89 22.77 10.17
CA GLY A 197 -5.00 21.80 10.82
C GLY A 197 -5.00 20.40 10.20
N SER A 198 -5.92 20.11 9.26
CA SER A 198 -5.83 18.91 8.41
C SER A 198 -4.73 19.09 7.36
N ALA A 199 -4.05 18.01 7.04
CA ALA A 199 -2.94 17.99 6.09
C ALA A 199 -3.15 16.90 5.03
N LEU A 200 -2.53 17.07 3.87
CA LEU A 200 -2.54 16.10 2.78
C LEU A 200 -1.11 15.87 2.27
N VAL A 201 -0.77 14.63 2.04
CA VAL A 201 0.42 14.25 1.27
C VAL A 201 -0.02 13.37 0.12
N CYS A 202 0.31 13.78 -1.10
CA CYS A 202 0.10 13.02 -2.32
C CYS A 202 1.42 12.37 -2.73
N SER A 203 1.37 11.13 -3.23
CA SER A 203 2.52 10.42 -3.81
C SER A 203 3.76 10.44 -2.91
N CYS A 204 3.60 10.25 -1.60
CA CYS A 204 4.67 10.36 -0.60
C CYS A 204 5.91 9.53 -0.97
N GLY A 205 7.07 10.17 -1.09
CA GLY A 205 8.35 9.57 -1.48
C GLY A 205 8.50 9.26 -2.98
N LEU A 206 7.52 9.60 -3.81
CA LEU A 206 7.58 9.48 -5.27
C LEU A 206 7.99 10.82 -5.92
N PRO A 207 8.44 10.83 -7.19
CA PRO A 207 8.88 12.04 -7.88
C PRO A 207 7.81 13.14 -7.99
N ASP A 208 6.53 12.77 -7.96
CA ASP A 208 5.37 13.64 -8.03
C ASP A 208 4.78 13.94 -6.65
N GLU A 209 5.60 13.85 -5.59
CA GLU A 209 5.17 14.19 -4.23
C GLU A 209 4.68 15.64 -4.12
N ALA A 210 3.51 15.80 -3.49
CA ALA A 210 3.00 17.11 -3.11
C ALA A 210 2.54 17.10 -1.65
N VAL A 211 2.89 18.15 -0.90
CA VAL A 211 2.65 18.26 0.54
C VAL A 211 1.86 19.53 0.83
N TYR A 212 0.73 19.37 1.49
CA TYR A 212 -0.17 20.45 1.92
C TYR A 212 -0.29 20.39 3.45
N PRO A 213 0.49 21.19 4.18
CA PRO A 213 0.55 21.12 5.64
C PRO A 213 -0.74 21.57 6.35
N ASP A 214 -1.50 22.47 5.75
CA ASP A 214 -2.79 22.94 6.26
C ASP A 214 -3.76 23.19 5.10
N LEU A 215 -4.79 22.36 5.03
CA LEU A 215 -5.79 22.38 3.94
C LEU A 215 -6.70 23.63 3.94
N SER A 216 -6.70 24.40 5.03
CA SER A 216 -7.40 25.68 5.07
C SER A 216 -6.62 26.80 4.39
N LEU A 217 -5.29 26.67 4.30
CA LEU A 217 -4.40 27.67 3.72
C LEU A 217 -4.03 27.34 2.27
N ASP A 218 -3.74 26.06 2.00
CA ASP A 218 -3.35 25.58 0.67
C ASP A 218 -3.84 24.16 0.44
N ARG A 219 -4.40 23.88 -0.74
CA ARG A 219 -4.91 22.57 -1.15
C ARG A 219 -5.02 22.48 -2.67
N PRO A 220 -4.99 21.27 -3.26
CA PRO A 220 -5.19 21.11 -4.70
C PRO A 220 -6.62 21.53 -5.10
N GLU A 221 -6.76 22.21 -6.23
CA GLU A 221 -8.05 22.64 -6.77
C GLU A 221 -8.89 21.50 -7.35
N GLY A 222 -8.26 20.35 -7.64
CA GLY A 222 -8.89 19.21 -8.29
C GLY A 222 -8.51 17.86 -7.69
N PRO A 223 -8.92 16.76 -8.34
CA PRO A 223 -8.51 15.43 -7.94
C PRO A 223 -6.98 15.28 -7.97
N ALA A 224 -6.43 14.64 -6.95
CA ALA A 224 -5.06 14.13 -6.96
C ALA A 224 -5.05 12.64 -7.35
N GLY A 225 -3.87 12.10 -7.61
CA GLY A 225 -3.70 10.68 -7.89
C GLY A 225 -4.20 9.76 -6.76
N TYR A 226 -4.22 8.46 -7.04
CA TYR A 226 -4.69 7.44 -6.09
C TYR A 226 -3.98 7.47 -4.73
N PHE A 227 -2.70 7.87 -4.72
CA PHE A 227 -1.83 7.86 -3.52
C PHE A 227 -1.94 9.15 -2.70
N ALA A 228 -3.15 9.50 -2.28
CA ALA A 228 -3.43 10.62 -1.41
C ALA A 228 -3.73 10.14 0.02
N THR A 229 -3.02 10.71 1.00
CA THR A 229 -3.19 10.44 2.43
C THR A 229 -3.54 11.75 3.13
N VAL A 230 -4.74 11.85 3.69
CA VAL A 230 -5.19 13.01 4.46
C VAL A 230 -5.09 12.69 5.95
N LEU A 231 -4.46 13.57 6.70
CA LEU A 231 -4.39 13.53 8.17
C LEU A 231 -5.33 14.59 8.73
N VAL A 232 -6.38 14.15 9.41
CA VAL A 232 -7.37 15.02 10.06
C VAL A 232 -7.10 15.01 11.55
N LYS A 233 -6.73 16.16 12.11
CA LYS A 233 -6.60 16.33 13.56
C LYS A 233 -7.97 16.52 14.22
N GLU A 234 -7.99 16.30 15.51
CA GLU A 234 -9.12 16.61 16.37
C GLU A 234 -9.41 18.10 16.42
#